data_6aa47ba0ae6a9683ebdc15f7fe95895e
#
_entry.id   6aa47ba0ae6a9683ebdc15f7fe95895e
#
_cell.length_a   1.000
_cell.length_b   1.000
_cell.length_c   1.000
_cell.angle_alpha   90.00
_cell.angle_beta   90.00
_cell.angle_gamma   90.00
#
_symmetry.space_group_name_H-M   'P 1'
#
loop_
_entity.id
_entity.type
_entity.pdbx_description
1 polymer ?
#
loop_
_entity_poly.entity_id
_entity_poly.type
_entity_poly.pdbx_seq_one_letter_code
_entity_poly.pdbx_strand_id
1 'polypeptide(L)'
;MVVVPEFLIRRIYQKGSLKKIVSGVSLTLKNVLGPGFISGFNFVKINDVVFEPKDVKFITNGQEYNGTEVSEVNPIAFRLGQVGTLIMSGKDCLVDGVNKIFIEALNPEAGKVHLVAEDTSKPD
;
A
#
# COMPACT_ATOMS: atom_id res chain seq x y z
N MET A 1 -0.42 23.44 0.09
CA MET A 1 -0.64 22.00 -0.15
C MET A 1 0.53 21.43 -0.93
N VAL A 2 1.08 20.33 -0.47
CA VAL A 2 2.12 19.61 -1.19
C VAL A 2 1.44 18.64 -2.16
N VAL A 3 1.84 18.68 -3.42
CA VAL A 3 1.34 17.74 -4.43
C VAL A 3 2.50 16.89 -4.91
N VAL A 4 2.35 15.57 -4.78
CA VAL A 4 3.36 14.62 -5.25
C VAL A 4 2.83 13.99 -6.54
N PRO A 5 3.53 14.15 -7.67
CA PRO A 5 3.09 13.55 -8.93
C PRO A 5 2.96 12.04 -8.84
N GLU A 6 1.95 11.51 -9.50
CA GLU A 6 1.64 10.08 -9.47
C GLU A 6 2.79 9.21 -9.96
N PHE A 7 3.53 9.68 -10.98
CA PHE A 7 4.65 8.90 -11.50
C PHE A 7 5.79 8.75 -10.49
N LEU A 8 5.94 9.68 -9.54
CA LEU A 8 6.90 9.57 -8.45
C LEU A 8 6.39 8.59 -7.39
N ILE A 9 5.12 8.65 -7.05
CA ILE A 9 4.52 7.74 -6.06
C ILE A 9 4.65 6.29 -6.51
N ARG A 10 4.53 6.01 -7.82
CA ARG A 10 4.68 4.66 -8.37
C ARG A 10 6.03 4.04 -8.04
N ARG A 11 7.07 4.86 -7.87
CA ARG A 11 8.42 4.38 -7.56
C ARG A 11 8.51 3.73 -6.17
N ILE A 12 7.54 3.99 -5.31
CA ILE A 12 7.46 3.38 -3.98
C ILE A 12 7.09 1.90 -4.09
N TYR A 13 6.31 1.52 -5.11
CA TYR A 13 5.95 0.13 -5.31
C TYR A 13 7.17 -0.69 -5.72
N GLN A 14 7.37 -1.82 -5.03
CA GLN A 14 8.48 -2.72 -5.34
C GLN A 14 8.01 -3.77 -6.35
N LYS A 15 8.46 -3.63 -7.58
CA LYS A 15 8.10 -4.54 -8.69
C LYS A 15 8.50 -5.97 -8.35
N GLY A 16 7.60 -6.91 -8.59
CA GLY A 16 7.82 -8.32 -8.31
C GLY A 16 7.45 -8.73 -6.89
N SER A 17 6.88 -7.81 -6.08
CA SER A 17 6.52 -8.11 -4.70
C SER A 17 5.09 -8.60 -4.52
N LEU A 18 4.25 -8.49 -5.54
CA LEU A 18 2.85 -8.94 -5.46
C LEU A 18 2.81 -10.45 -5.31
N LYS A 19 2.11 -10.94 -4.28
CA LYS A 19 2.21 -12.33 -3.88
C LYS A 19 0.93 -12.79 -3.21
N LYS A 20 0.48 -13.99 -3.57
CA LYS A 20 -0.62 -14.63 -2.87
C LYS A 20 -0.11 -15.18 -1.54
N ILE A 21 -0.87 -14.95 -0.47
CA ILE A 21 -0.60 -15.52 0.85
C ILE A 21 -1.85 -16.22 1.37
N VAL A 22 -1.73 -16.95 2.46
CA VAL A 22 -2.85 -17.75 3.00
C VAL A 22 -4.07 -16.87 3.29
N SER A 23 -3.86 -15.69 3.88
CA SER A 23 -4.97 -14.82 4.26
C SER A 23 -5.47 -13.91 3.14
N GLY A 24 -4.78 -13.85 2.01
CA GLY A 24 -5.16 -12.94 0.92
C GLY A 24 -4.00 -12.65 -0.02
N VAL A 25 -3.56 -11.39 -0.06
CA VAL A 25 -2.50 -10.95 -0.96
C VAL A 25 -1.59 -9.96 -0.23
N SER A 26 -0.30 -9.97 -0.58
CA SER A 26 0.66 -9.01 -0.04
C SER A 26 1.44 -8.32 -1.15
N LEU A 27 1.92 -7.13 -0.86
CA LEU A 27 2.85 -6.40 -1.71
C LEU A 27 3.78 -5.57 -0.84
N THR A 28 4.90 -5.14 -1.40
CA THR A 28 5.92 -4.40 -0.67
C THR A 28 6.07 -3.00 -1.23
N LEU A 29 6.18 -2.06 -0.30
CA LEU A 29 6.45 -0.65 -0.59
C LEU A 29 7.79 -0.27 0.03
N LYS A 30 8.55 0.57 -0.67
CA LYS A 30 9.78 1.13 -0.13
C LYS A 30 9.76 2.63 -0.40
N ASN A 31 9.94 3.42 0.64
CA ASN A 31 9.97 4.87 0.48
C ASN A 31 11.30 5.30 -0.13
N VAL A 32 11.26 5.69 -1.40
CA VAL A 32 12.42 6.16 -2.16
C VAL A 32 12.36 7.65 -2.44
N LEU A 33 11.37 8.36 -1.89
CA LEU A 33 11.12 9.77 -2.21
C LEU A 33 11.62 10.74 -1.15
N GLY A 34 11.43 10.40 0.13
CA GLY A 34 11.82 11.28 1.22
C GLY A 34 11.03 10.99 2.48
N PRO A 35 11.31 11.69 3.57
CA PRO A 35 10.59 11.44 4.82
C PRO A 35 9.10 11.75 4.67
N GLY A 36 8.27 10.98 5.34
CA GLY A 36 6.83 11.19 5.28
C GLY A 36 6.07 10.36 6.31
N PHE A 37 4.78 10.60 6.33
CA PHE A 37 3.86 9.90 7.23
C PHE A 37 2.68 9.38 6.41
N ILE A 38 2.15 8.24 6.84
CA ILE A 38 0.90 7.70 6.33
C ILE A 38 -0.15 7.94 7.42
N SER A 39 -1.16 8.74 7.12
CA SER A 39 -2.23 9.05 8.05
C SER A 39 -3.52 8.27 7.79
N GLY A 40 -3.50 7.36 6.81
CA GLY A 40 -4.63 6.48 6.54
C GLY A 40 -4.49 5.75 5.23
N PHE A 41 -5.29 4.70 5.12
CA PHE A 41 -5.51 3.98 3.87
C PHE A 41 -7.01 4.05 3.61
N ASN A 42 -7.41 4.75 2.56
CA ASN A 42 -8.83 4.81 2.19
C ASN A 42 -9.28 3.50 1.56
N PHE A 43 -8.46 2.96 0.67
CA PHE A 43 -8.71 1.64 0.09
C PHE A 43 -7.47 1.16 -0.66
N VAL A 44 -7.44 -0.15 -0.89
CA VAL A 44 -6.53 -0.79 -1.83
C VAL A 44 -7.41 -1.53 -2.83
N LYS A 45 -7.19 -1.31 -4.12
CA LYS A 45 -7.93 -1.99 -5.16
C LYS A 45 -6.95 -2.81 -5.99
N ILE A 46 -7.24 -4.10 -6.13
CA ILE A 46 -6.45 -4.99 -6.99
C ILE A 46 -7.41 -5.58 -8.01
N ASN A 47 -7.16 -5.28 -9.29
CA ASN A 47 -8.10 -5.53 -10.37
C ASN A 47 -9.43 -4.83 -10.05
N ASP A 48 -10.54 -5.55 -9.95
CA ASP A 48 -11.84 -4.95 -9.62
C ASP A 48 -12.22 -5.17 -8.15
N VAL A 49 -11.30 -5.68 -7.33
CA VAL A 49 -11.59 -6.01 -5.94
C VAL A 49 -11.09 -4.91 -5.03
N VAL A 50 -11.99 -4.34 -4.24
CA VAL A 50 -11.68 -3.24 -3.31
C VAL A 50 -11.53 -3.80 -1.89
N PHE A 51 -10.43 -3.44 -1.24
CA PHE A 51 -10.18 -3.75 0.17
C PHE A 51 -10.32 -2.47 0.98
N GLU A 52 -11.25 -2.48 1.93
CA GLU A 52 -11.47 -1.36 2.84
C GLU A 52 -10.44 -1.38 3.98
N PRO A 53 -10.31 -0.28 4.75
CA PRO A 53 -9.30 -0.23 5.82
C PRO A 53 -9.34 -1.40 6.79
N LYS A 54 -10.51 -1.93 7.09
CA LYS A 54 -10.65 -3.09 8.00
C LYS A 54 -9.96 -4.35 7.49
N ASP A 55 -9.75 -4.45 6.18
CA ASP A 55 -9.14 -5.61 5.52
C ASP A 55 -7.69 -5.36 5.12
N VAL A 56 -7.13 -4.22 5.52
CA VAL A 56 -5.78 -3.80 5.16
C VAL A 56 -4.92 -3.73 6.41
N LYS A 57 -3.72 -4.28 6.31
CA LYS A 57 -2.70 -4.23 7.35
C LYS A 57 -1.39 -3.76 6.75
N PHE A 58 -0.66 -2.92 7.46
CA PHE A 58 0.66 -2.48 7.04
C PHE A 58 1.68 -2.86 8.10
N ILE A 59 2.74 -3.53 7.68
CA ILE A 59 3.80 -4.00 8.58
C ILE A 59 5.08 -3.29 8.20
N THR A 60 5.64 -2.55 9.14
CA THR A 60 6.91 -1.84 8.93
C THR A 60 7.65 -1.71 10.26
N ASN A 61 8.98 -1.79 10.21
CA ASN A 61 9.84 -1.71 11.42
C ASN A 61 9.42 -2.68 12.53
N GLY A 62 8.96 -3.89 12.14
CA GLY A 62 8.55 -4.91 13.10
C GLY A 62 7.22 -4.66 13.78
N GLN A 63 6.46 -3.64 13.35
CA GLN A 63 5.15 -3.33 13.91
C GLN A 63 4.05 -3.51 12.89
N GLU A 64 2.90 -3.98 13.34
CA GLU A 64 1.71 -4.13 12.52
C GLU A 64 0.74 -3.00 12.80
N TYR A 65 0.21 -2.41 11.74
CA TYR A 65 -0.80 -1.36 11.81
C TYR A 65 -2.03 -1.81 11.03
N ASN A 66 -3.16 -1.91 11.71
CA ASN A 66 -4.42 -2.16 11.00
C ASN A 66 -4.87 -0.87 10.33
N GLY A 67 -5.47 -1.00 9.14
CA GLY A 67 -5.91 0.18 8.39
C GLY A 67 -6.88 1.07 9.15
N THR A 68 -7.66 0.49 10.06
CA THR A 68 -8.62 1.24 10.86
C THR A 68 -7.98 2.01 12.03
N GLU A 69 -6.74 1.70 12.38
CA GLU A 69 -6.03 2.32 13.51
C GLU A 69 -5.16 3.50 13.10
N VAL A 70 -4.92 3.67 11.82
CA VAL A 70 -4.05 4.72 11.31
C VAL A 70 -4.88 5.99 11.09
N SER A 71 -4.41 7.12 11.61
CA SER A 71 -5.12 8.39 11.51
C SER A 71 -4.13 9.55 11.60
N GLU A 72 -4.63 10.77 11.49
CA GLU A 72 -3.81 11.98 11.63
C GLU A 72 -3.18 12.10 13.03
N VAL A 73 -3.87 11.58 14.04
CA VAL A 73 -3.35 11.61 15.42
C VAL A 73 -2.54 10.36 15.76
N ASN A 74 -2.55 9.37 14.88
CA ASN A 74 -1.78 8.14 15.05
C ASN A 74 -1.22 7.70 13.68
N PRO A 75 -0.36 8.53 13.07
CA PRO A 75 0.17 8.21 11.75
C PRO A 75 1.32 7.22 11.82
N ILE A 76 1.57 6.55 10.69
CA ILE A 76 2.74 5.68 10.53
C ILE A 76 3.88 6.52 9.98
N ALA A 77 5.01 6.56 10.69
CA ALA A 77 6.22 7.16 10.14
C ALA A 77 6.78 6.24 9.06
N PHE A 78 6.91 6.77 7.86
CA PHE A 78 7.43 6.01 6.72
C PHE A 78 8.62 6.78 6.14
N ARG A 79 9.80 6.47 6.67
CA ARG A 79 11.02 7.24 6.41
C ARG A 79 11.68 6.83 5.11
N LEU A 80 12.55 7.69 4.60
CA LEU A 80 13.34 7.38 3.42
C LEU A 80 14.10 6.06 3.61
N GLY A 81 13.95 5.15 2.65
CA GLY A 81 14.58 3.83 2.68
C GLY A 81 13.79 2.78 3.47
N GLN A 82 12.77 3.18 4.20
CA GLN A 82 11.97 2.25 4.99
C GLN A 82 11.12 1.38 4.09
N VAL A 83 11.01 0.10 4.44
CA VAL A 83 10.24 -0.90 3.71
C VAL A 83 9.02 -1.26 4.52
N GLY A 84 7.87 -1.39 3.85
CA GLY A 84 6.65 -1.85 4.48
C GLY A 84 5.93 -2.88 3.61
N THR A 85 5.23 -3.79 4.25
CA THR A 85 4.42 -4.80 3.58
C THR A 85 2.95 -4.50 3.81
N LEU A 86 2.20 -4.35 2.71
CA LEU A 86 0.75 -4.26 2.75
C LEU A 86 0.15 -5.64 2.61
N ILE A 87 -0.78 -5.96 3.49
CA ILE A 87 -1.52 -7.22 3.45
C ILE A 87 -3.00 -6.89 3.32
N MET A 88 -3.63 -7.45 2.30
CA MET A 88 -5.06 -7.34 2.05
C MET A 88 -5.68 -8.70 2.24
N SER A 89 -6.72 -8.80 3.07
CA SER A 89 -7.26 -10.07 3.52
C SER A 89 -8.70 -10.29 3.09
N GLY A 90 -9.07 -11.55 2.93
CA GLY A 90 -10.47 -11.96 2.87
C GLY A 90 -11.10 -12.05 1.50
N LYS A 91 -10.38 -11.71 0.44
CA LYS A 91 -10.93 -11.75 -0.92
C LYS A 91 -9.90 -12.26 -1.91
N ASP A 92 -10.37 -13.06 -2.87
CA ASP A 92 -9.54 -13.45 -4.01
C ASP A 92 -9.60 -12.34 -5.05
N CYS A 93 -8.44 -11.91 -5.52
CA CYS A 93 -8.36 -10.79 -6.45
C CYS A 93 -7.34 -10.97 -7.56
N LEU A 94 -6.43 -11.93 -7.45
CA LEU A 94 -5.35 -12.10 -8.41
C LEU A 94 -5.80 -12.86 -9.64
N VAL A 95 -5.26 -12.45 -10.79
CA VAL A 95 -5.47 -13.13 -12.07
C VAL A 95 -4.13 -13.57 -12.64
N ASP A 96 -4.16 -14.51 -13.57
CA ASP A 96 -2.95 -14.88 -14.30
C ASP A 96 -2.53 -13.70 -15.18
N GLY A 97 -1.21 -13.48 -15.26
CA GLY A 97 -0.68 -12.35 -16.02
C GLY A 97 -0.67 -11.07 -15.19
N VAL A 98 -1.01 -9.96 -15.82
CA VAL A 98 -0.87 -8.63 -15.21
C VAL A 98 -2.03 -8.31 -14.29
N ASN A 99 -1.70 -7.92 -13.06
CA ASN A 99 -2.65 -7.43 -12.07
C ASN A 99 -2.48 -5.93 -11.92
N LYS A 100 -3.61 -5.22 -11.82
CA LYS A 100 -3.63 -3.76 -11.66
C LYS A 100 -3.80 -3.41 -10.20
N ILE A 101 -2.96 -2.53 -9.69
CA ILE A 101 -2.93 -2.12 -8.30
C ILE A 101 -3.23 -0.64 -8.21
N PHE A 102 -4.19 -0.28 -7.36
CA PHE A 102 -4.54 1.12 -7.09
C PHE A 102 -4.69 1.28 -5.58
N ILE A 103 -3.84 2.13 -4.99
CA ILE A 103 -3.88 2.41 -3.55
C ILE A 103 -4.20 3.89 -3.37
N GLU A 104 -5.20 4.20 -2.56
CA GLU A 104 -5.44 5.56 -2.11
C GLU A 104 -5.09 5.63 -0.64
N ALA A 105 -3.99 6.32 -0.35
CA ALA A 105 -3.52 6.54 1.01
C ALA A 105 -3.63 8.01 1.36
N LEU A 106 -3.50 8.33 2.64
CA LEU A 106 -3.55 9.69 3.15
C LEU A 106 -2.18 10.08 3.71
N ASN A 107 -1.76 11.30 3.39
CA ASN A 107 -0.57 11.92 3.92
C ASN A 107 -0.98 13.25 4.56
N PRO A 108 -0.46 13.60 5.76
CA PRO A 108 -0.89 14.81 6.45
C PRO A 108 -0.67 16.10 5.65
N GLU A 109 0.35 16.15 4.79
CA GLU A 109 0.66 17.34 4.02
C GLU A 109 0.00 17.34 2.63
N ALA A 110 0.04 16.20 1.95
CA ALA A 110 -0.44 16.09 0.58
C ALA A 110 -1.92 15.70 0.47
N GLY A 111 -2.53 15.24 1.55
CA GLY A 111 -3.90 14.73 1.51
C GLY A 111 -3.96 13.35 0.86
N LYS A 112 -4.81 13.18 -0.13
CA LYS A 112 -4.91 11.90 -0.85
C LYS A 112 -3.71 11.70 -1.76
N VAL A 113 -3.11 10.53 -1.66
CA VAL A 113 -1.98 10.12 -2.48
C VAL A 113 -2.35 8.82 -3.19
N HIS A 114 -2.13 8.77 -4.50
CA HIS A 114 -2.49 7.62 -5.31
C HIS A 114 -1.24 6.90 -5.80
N LEU A 115 -1.22 5.59 -5.58
CA LEU A 115 -0.22 4.72 -6.16
C LEU A 115 -0.91 3.83 -7.19
N VAL A 116 -0.47 3.90 -8.44
CA VAL A 116 -0.98 3.09 -9.53
C VAL A 116 0.17 2.27 -10.09
N ALA A 117 0.02 0.96 -10.09
CA ALA A 117 1.07 0.05 -10.55
C ALA A 117 0.47 -1.18 -11.20
N GLU A 118 1.30 -1.92 -11.91
CA GLU A 118 0.94 -3.22 -12.50
C GLU A 118 2.03 -4.22 -12.16
N ASP A 119 1.63 -5.45 -11.89
CA ASP A 119 2.59 -6.51 -11.57
C ASP A 119 1.99 -7.88 -11.86
N THR A 120 2.84 -8.86 -12.06
CA THR A 120 2.43 -10.26 -12.08
C THR A 120 2.60 -10.84 -10.68
N SER A 121 1.62 -11.64 -10.24
CA SER A 121 1.71 -12.22 -8.92
C SER A 121 2.71 -13.38 -8.89
N LYS A 122 3.33 -13.55 -7.73
CA LYS A 122 4.20 -14.69 -7.47
C LYS A 122 3.45 -15.76 -6.70
N PRO A 123 3.74 -17.04 -6.94
CA PRO A 123 3.16 -18.10 -6.13
C PRO A 123 3.69 -18.02 -4.70
N ASP A 124 2.88 -18.44 -3.77
CA ASP A 124 3.25 -18.51 -2.37
C ASP A 124 4.17 -19.71 -2.08
#